data_93b564be0c46476f24408d83c5f1eb95
#
_entry.id   93b564be0c46476f24408d83c5f1eb95
#
_cell.length_a   1.000
_cell.length_b   1.000
_cell.length_c   1.000
_cell.angle_alpha   90.00
_cell.angle_beta   90.00
_cell.angle_gamma   90.00
#
_symmetry.space_group_name_H-M   'P 1'
#
loop_
_entity.id
_entity.type
_entity.pdbx_description
1 polymer ?
#
loop_
_entity_poly.entity_id
_entity_poly.type
_entity_poly.pdbx_seq_one_letter_code
_entity_poly.pdbx_strand_id
1 'polypeptide(L)'
;EGPFCDHTGYYSLPDWYPKFHITAITHKKNAVYPATIVGIPPQEDAWLGKATERIFLAPIKMTMVPEITDMDMPIEGVFHNLVITKIKKDYAGQGQKVMNAMWGAGQMMFNKILVMADEGVSIQDYDSLAKYVFKNLNPATDIFFSTGPMDVLDHSCSKMGFGGKMCIDGTAKSEEELSDNYLNEST
;
A
#
# COMPACT_ATOMS: atom_id res chain seq x y z
N GLU A 1 -5.64 2.56 -27.11
CA GLU A 1 -4.25 2.89 -26.88
C GLU A 1 -3.51 1.71 -26.26
N GLY A 2 -2.21 1.62 -26.49
CA GLY A 2 -1.36 0.51 -26.04
C GLY A 2 -1.11 -0.52 -27.14
N PRO A 3 -0.36 -1.60 -26.85
CA PRO A 3 0.34 -1.84 -25.60
C PRO A 3 1.56 -0.93 -25.43
N PHE A 4 1.85 -0.51 -24.21
CA PHE A 4 3.07 0.25 -23.90
C PHE A 4 3.73 -0.36 -22.64
N CYS A 5 5.04 -0.19 -22.51
CA CYS A 5 5.78 -0.62 -21.34
C CYS A 5 5.44 0.30 -20.16
N ASP A 6 5.09 -0.27 -19.02
CA ASP A 6 4.77 0.47 -17.80
C ASP A 6 5.82 0.26 -16.69
N HIS A 7 5.58 0.89 -15.53
CA HIS A 7 6.49 0.85 -14.38
C HIS A 7 6.65 -0.53 -13.73
N THR A 8 5.81 -1.49 -14.09
CA THR A 8 5.91 -2.88 -13.61
C THR A 8 6.95 -3.69 -14.38
N GLY A 9 7.42 -3.17 -15.52
CA GLY A 9 8.30 -3.86 -16.44
C GLY A 9 7.57 -4.77 -17.45
N TYR A 10 6.26 -4.73 -17.47
CA TYR A 10 5.43 -5.46 -18.41
C TYR A 10 4.73 -4.51 -19.37
N TYR A 11 4.24 -5.03 -20.50
CA TYR A 11 3.44 -4.26 -21.43
C TYR A 11 1.97 -4.26 -20.99
N SER A 12 1.36 -3.07 -21.03
CA SER A 12 -0.08 -2.92 -20.80
C SER A 12 -0.89 -3.60 -21.92
N LEU A 13 -2.14 -3.95 -21.60
CA LEU A 13 -3.09 -4.38 -22.62
C LEU A 13 -3.58 -3.17 -23.44
N PRO A 14 -3.87 -3.34 -24.75
CA PRO A 14 -4.58 -2.29 -25.50
C PRO A 14 -5.99 -2.12 -24.95
N ASP A 15 -6.39 -0.87 -24.75
CA ASP A 15 -7.74 -0.55 -24.27
C ASP A 15 -8.18 0.84 -24.73
N TRP A 16 -9.44 1.18 -24.45
CA TRP A 16 -10.01 2.49 -24.73
C TRP A 16 -9.77 3.41 -23.52
N TYR A 17 -9.04 4.49 -23.75
CA TYR A 17 -8.74 5.48 -22.72
C TYR A 17 -9.37 6.84 -23.06
N PRO A 18 -9.68 7.68 -22.03
CA PRO A 18 -10.12 9.04 -22.26
C PRO A 18 -9.09 9.83 -23.07
N LYS A 19 -9.56 10.60 -24.06
CA LYS A 19 -8.69 11.46 -24.84
C LYS A 19 -8.31 12.70 -24.06
N PHE A 20 -7.02 13.01 -24.06
CA PHE A 20 -6.49 14.28 -23.54
C PHE A 20 -6.26 15.27 -24.67
N HIS A 21 -6.84 16.46 -24.57
CA HIS A 21 -6.74 17.52 -25.57
C HIS A 21 -5.90 18.66 -25.02
N ILE A 22 -4.74 18.91 -25.66
CA ILE A 22 -3.90 20.07 -25.35
C ILE A 22 -4.47 21.28 -26.08
N THR A 23 -4.95 22.28 -25.36
CA THR A 23 -5.52 23.52 -25.93
C THR A 23 -4.52 24.66 -25.97
N ALA A 24 -3.49 24.62 -25.12
CA ALA A 24 -2.42 25.63 -25.10
C ALA A 24 -1.14 25.04 -24.51
N ILE A 25 0.02 25.46 -25.02
CA ILE A 25 1.33 25.16 -24.46
C ILE A 25 2.06 26.46 -24.23
N THR A 26 2.44 26.73 -22.97
CA THR A 26 3.29 27.85 -22.59
C THR A 26 4.61 27.35 -22.04
N HIS A 27 5.72 27.97 -22.43
CA HIS A 27 7.03 27.55 -21.96
C HIS A 27 8.03 28.72 -21.96
N LYS A 28 9.10 28.60 -21.18
CA LYS A 28 10.24 29.50 -21.26
C LYS A 28 10.93 29.35 -22.62
N LYS A 29 11.66 30.40 -23.07
CA LYS A 29 12.42 30.38 -24.33
C LYS A 29 13.40 29.20 -24.41
N ASN A 30 14.04 28.86 -23.27
CA ASN A 30 14.93 27.72 -23.12
C ASN A 30 14.29 26.73 -22.13
N ALA A 31 13.23 26.09 -22.58
CA ALA A 31 12.50 25.12 -21.74
C ALA A 31 13.32 23.84 -21.51
N VAL A 32 13.26 23.32 -20.29
CA VAL A 32 13.71 21.97 -19.94
C VAL A 32 12.47 21.15 -19.66
N TYR A 33 12.31 20.04 -20.36
CA TYR A 33 11.22 19.11 -20.16
C TYR A 33 11.71 17.95 -19.30
N PRO A 34 11.25 17.81 -18.05
CA PRO A 34 11.56 16.64 -17.24
C PRO A 34 10.82 15.43 -17.82
N ALA A 35 11.54 14.36 -18.03
CA ALA A 35 10.98 13.10 -18.53
C ALA A 35 11.45 11.94 -17.66
N THR A 36 10.62 10.90 -17.58
CA THR A 36 10.96 9.64 -16.93
C THR A 36 11.10 8.55 -17.98
N ILE A 37 11.93 7.57 -17.69
CA ILE A 37 12.02 6.32 -18.45
C ILE A 37 11.27 5.26 -17.66
N VAL A 38 10.28 4.64 -18.30
CA VAL A 38 9.44 3.61 -17.70
C VAL A 38 9.90 2.24 -18.19
N GLY A 39 9.94 1.26 -17.30
CA GLY A 39 10.39 -0.08 -17.65
C GLY A 39 10.63 -0.97 -16.43
N ILE A 40 11.48 -1.98 -16.60
CA ILE A 40 11.80 -2.94 -15.53
C ILE A 40 12.36 -2.20 -14.30
N PRO A 41 11.75 -2.35 -13.10
CA PRO A 41 12.25 -1.71 -11.89
C PRO A 41 13.69 -2.14 -11.52
N PRO A 42 14.47 -1.27 -10.86
CA PRO A 42 14.10 0.10 -10.45
C PRO A 42 14.35 1.14 -11.57
N GLN A 43 13.39 2.03 -11.78
CA GLN A 43 13.49 3.20 -12.66
C GLN A 43 13.08 4.46 -11.88
N GLU A 44 12.94 5.61 -12.55
CA GLU A 44 12.59 6.88 -11.91
C GLU A 44 11.26 6.81 -11.14
N ASP A 45 10.31 6.00 -11.58
CA ASP A 45 9.01 5.79 -10.94
C ASP A 45 9.13 5.26 -9.50
N ALA A 46 10.17 4.50 -9.20
CA ALA A 46 10.45 4.06 -7.84
C ALA A 46 10.70 5.24 -6.89
N TRP A 47 11.40 6.26 -7.35
CA TRP A 47 11.67 7.49 -6.58
C TRP A 47 10.46 8.41 -6.52
N LEU A 48 9.66 8.46 -7.58
CA LEU A 48 8.37 9.14 -7.58
C LEU A 48 7.41 8.48 -6.57
N GLY A 49 7.40 7.15 -6.50
CA GLY A 49 6.65 6.39 -5.49
C GLY A 49 7.07 6.76 -4.07
N LYS A 50 8.38 6.85 -3.80
CA LYS A 50 8.89 7.29 -2.49
C LYS A 50 8.51 8.73 -2.14
N ALA A 51 8.52 9.63 -3.11
CA ALA A 51 8.05 11.00 -2.91
C ALA A 51 6.53 11.02 -2.61
N THR A 52 5.75 10.27 -3.36
CA THR A 52 4.29 10.12 -3.18
C THR A 52 3.96 9.59 -1.79
N GLU A 53 4.65 8.55 -1.33
CA GLU A 53 4.53 8.00 0.02
C GLU A 53 4.68 9.08 1.10
N ARG A 54 5.72 9.91 1.01
CA ARG A 54 5.97 11.00 1.98
C ARG A 54 4.94 12.13 1.89
N ILE A 55 4.52 12.49 0.68
CA ILE A 55 3.51 13.55 0.45
C ILE A 55 2.15 13.13 1.04
N PHE A 56 1.72 11.89 0.80
CA PHE A 56 0.39 11.44 1.21
C PHE A 56 0.30 10.90 2.63
N LEU A 57 1.41 10.59 3.28
CA LEU A 57 1.41 10.16 4.68
C LEU A 57 0.72 11.17 5.62
N ALA A 58 1.02 12.46 5.45
CA ALA A 58 0.43 13.50 6.30
C ALA A 58 -1.10 13.64 6.11
N PRO A 59 -1.66 13.76 4.90
CA PRO A 59 -3.10 13.75 4.70
C PRO A 59 -3.79 12.49 5.24
N ILE A 60 -3.23 11.30 5.01
CA ILE A 60 -3.79 10.04 5.53
C ILE A 60 -3.86 10.09 7.06
N LYS A 61 -2.77 10.48 7.70
CA LYS A 61 -2.71 10.62 9.16
C LYS A 61 -3.73 11.62 9.69
N MET A 62 -3.87 12.75 9.04
CA MET A 62 -4.73 13.85 9.51
C MET A 62 -6.22 13.58 9.32
N THR A 63 -6.60 12.77 8.34
CA THR A 63 -8.00 12.65 7.93
C THR A 63 -8.61 11.26 8.15
N MET A 64 -7.81 10.19 8.12
CA MET A 64 -8.34 8.82 8.09
C MET A 64 -7.71 7.88 9.10
N VAL A 65 -6.39 7.93 9.29
CA VAL A 65 -5.63 6.98 10.09
C VAL A 65 -4.68 7.74 11.03
N PRO A 66 -5.20 8.40 12.08
CA PRO A 66 -4.37 9.21 12.99
C PRO A 66 -3.29 8.41 13.73
N GLU A 67 -3.50 7.11 13.92
CA GLU A 67 -2.56 6.19 14.54
C GLU A 67 -1.35 5.83 13.66
N ILE A 68 -1.38 6.12 12.35
CA ILE A 68 -0.24 5.84 11.48
C ILE A 68 0.93 6.74 11.83
N THR A 69 2.09 6.15 12.08
CA THR A 69 3.31 6.90 12.43
C THR A 69 4.31 6.96 11.28
N ASP A 70 4.28 5.95 10.42
CA ASP A 70 5.11 5.91 9.22
C ASP A 70 4.51 4.94 8.18
N MET A 71 4.97 5.05 6.93
CA MET A 71 4.59 4.19 5.82
C MET A 71 5.78 3.98 4.91
N ASP A 72 5.90 2.80 4.33
CA ASP A 72 6.89 2.46 3.32
C ASP A 72 6.23 1.70 2.16
N MET A 73 6.55 2.09 0.95
CA MET A 73 6.13 1.43 -0.29
C MET A 73 7.37 0.90 -1.01
N PRO A 74 7.77 -0.36 -0.74
CA PRO A 74 8.98 -0.95 -1.30
C PRO A 74 8.97 -1.00 -2.82
N ILE A 75 10.14 -0.79 -3.41
CA ILE A 75 10.34 -0.91 -4.88
C ILE A 75 10.00 -2.33 -5.35
N GLU A 76 10.30 -3.33 -4.55
CA GLU A 76 10.03 -4.74 -4.80
C GLU A 76 8.54 -5.03 -4.92
N GLY A 77 7.69 -4.22 -4.30
CA GLY A 77 6.24 -4.23 -4.45
C GLY A 77 5.72 -3.26 -5.50
N VAL A 78 6.57 -2.84 -6.42
CA VAL A 78 6.27 -1.83 -7.46
C VAL A 78 5.67 -0.55 -6.88
N PHE A 79 6.12 -0.18 -5.68
CA PHE A 79 5.74 1.00 -4.87
C PHE A 79 4.23 1.27 -4.71
N HIS A 80 3.36 0.28 -4.95
CA HIS A 80 1.93 0.35 -4.62
C HIS A 80 1.30 -1.01 -4.26
N ASN A 81 1.79 -2.13 -4.79
CA ASN A 81 1.23 -3.45 -4.50
C ASN A 81 1.56 -3.93 -3.09
N LEU A 82 2.71 -3.56 -2.56
CA LEU A 82 3.10 -3.80 -1.17
C LEU A 82 3.18 -2.48 -0.44
N VAL A 83 2.44 -2.36 0.65
CA VAL A 83 2.49 -1.23 1.56
C VAL A 83 2.79 -1.73 2.96
N ILE A 84 3.77 -1.15 3.60
CA ILE A 84 4.13 -1.41 4.99
C ILE A 84 3.72 -0.19 5.80
N THR A 85 2.95 -0.38 6.85
CA THR A 85 2.51 0.70 7.73
C THR A 85 3.01 0.47 9.15
N LYS A 86 3.42 1.55 9.77
CA LYS A 86 3.80 1.58 11.17
C LYS A 86 2.72 2.33 11.95
N ILE A 87 2.16 1.70 12.96
CA ILE A 87 1.05 2.25 13.74
C ILE A 87 1.36 2.29 15.24
N LYS A 88 0.76 3.25 15.91
CA LYS A 88 0.64 3.24 17.36
C LYS A 88 -0.72 2.69 17.72
N LYS A 89 -0.74 1.46 18.22
CA LYS A 89 -1.97 0.77 18.60
C LYS A 89 -2.33 1.08 20.06
N ASP A 90 -3.56 1.50 20.30
CA ASP A 90 -4.06 1.90 21.61
C ASP A 90 -5.21 1.00 22.12
N TYR A 91 -5.82 0.16 21.25
CA TYR A 91 -6.94 -0.72 21.61
C TYR A 91 -7.00 -1.97 20.70
N ALA A 92 -7.71 -2.99 21.15
CA ALA A 92 -7.91 -4.24 20.42
C ALA A 92 -8.68 -4.01 19.11
N GLY A 93 -8.27 -4.68 18.03
CA GLY A 93 -8.89 -4.55 16.71
C GLY A 93 -8.51 -3.28 15.92
N GLN A 94 -7.64 -2.43 16.47
CA GLN A 94 -7.22 -1.21 15.77
C GLN A 94 -6.44 -1.51 14.48
N GLY A 95 -5.71 -2.63 14.43
CA GLY A 95 -5.08 -3.11 13.20
C GLY A 95 -6.09 -3.32 12.07
N GLN A 96 -7.20 -3.98 12.36
CA GLN A 96 -8.28 -4.18 11.37
C GLN A 96 -8.91 -2.86 10.92
N LYS A 97 -9.08 -1.90 11.85
CA LYS A 97 -9.56 -0.55 11.52
C LYS A 97 -8.62 0.14 10.54
N VAL A 98 -7.30 0.07 10.78
CA VAL A 98 -6.28 0.65 9.89
C VAL A 98 -6.32 -0.02 8.51
N MET A 99 -6.36 -1.35 8.47
CA MET A 99 -6.49 -2.12 7.22
C MET A 99 -7.67 -1.63 6.37
N ASN A 100 -8.86 -1.56 6.97
CA ASN A 100 -10.07 -1.14 6.26
C ASN A 100 -9.99 0.33 5.80
N ALA A 101 -9.43 1.20 6.62
CA ALA A 101 -9.23 2.60 6.28
C ALA A 101 -8.24 2.76 5.11
N MET A 102 -7.13 2.04 5.12
CA MET A 102 -6.14 2.07 4.03
C MET A 102 -6.73 1.55 2.72
N TRP A 103 -7.46 0.46 2.73
CA TRP A 103 -8.10 -0.08 1.53
C TRP A 103 -9.30 0.76 1.04
N GLY A 104 -9.83 1.65 1.88
CA GLY A 104 -10.85 2.62 1.49
C GLY A 104 -10.31 4.00 1.10
N ALA A 105 -9.01 4.25 1.22
CA ALA A 105 -8.41 5.57 1.15
C ALA A 105 -7.88 5.93 -0.23
N GLY A 106 -8.68 6.51 -1.11
CA GLY A 106 -8.24 7.04 -2.39
C GLY A 106 -7.42 6.00 -3.19
N GLN A 107 -6.21 6.36 -3.64
CA GLN A 107 -5.35 5.43 -4.38
C GLN A 107 -4.75 4.30 -3.53
N MET A 108 -4.76 4.41 -2.20
CA MET A 108 -4.35 3.32 -1.32
C MET A 108 -5.26 2.08 -1.49
N MET A 109 -6.46 2.24 -2.02
CA MET A 109 -7.34 1.11 -2.36
C MET A 109 -6.71 0.12 -3.35
N PHE A 110 -5.70 0.53 -4.10
CA PHE A 110 -5.02 -0.33 -5.08
C PHE A 110 -3.93 -1.20 -4.46
N ASN A 111 -3.50 -0.93 -3.21
CA ASN A 111 -2.53 -1.81 -2.59
C ASN A 111 -3.09 -3.23 -2.44
N LYS A 112 -2.23 -4.21 -2.70
CA LYS A 112 -2.56 -5.62 -2.73
C LYS A 112 -2.22 -6.31 -1.42
N ILE A 113 -1.03 -6.04 -0.91
CA ILE A 113 -0.51 -6.59 0.33
C ILE A 113 -0.23 -5.43 1.28
N LEU A 114 -0.84 -5.48 2.45
CA LEU A 114 -0.61 -4.54 3.54
C LEU A 114 0.06 -5.28 4.69
N VAL A 115 1.20 -4.77 5.15
CA VAL A 115 1.89 -5.28 6.35
C VAL A 115 1.85 -4.20 7.41
N MET A 116 1.45 -4.56 8.62
CA MET A 116 1.43 -3.62 9.75
C MET A 116 2.43 -4.02 10.83
N ALA A 117 3.08 -3.03 11.42
CA ALA A 117 3.99 -3.18 12.54
C ALA A 117 3.81 -2.04 13.55
N ASP A 118 4.31 -2.22 14.78
CA ASP A 118 4.26 -1.19 15.81
C ASP A 118 5.29 -0.08 15.58
N GLU A 119 5.07 1.08 16.22
CA GLU A 119 5.90 2.28 16.06
C GLU A 119 7.39 2.08 16.42
N GLY A 120 7.71 1.11 17.26
CA GLY A 120 9.08 0.80 17.68
C GLY A 120 9.95 0.10 16.62
N VAL A 121 9.39 -0.28 15.47
CA VAL A 121 10.07 -1.04 14.43
C VAL A 121 10.50 -0.14 13.27
N SER A 122 11.72 -0.33 12.76
CA SER A 122 12.13 0.29 11.50
C SER A 122 11.52 -0.46 10.33
N ILE A 123 10.59 0.15 9.61
CA ILE A 123 9.90 -0.48 8.46
C ILE A 123 10.71 -0.43 7.17
N GLN A 124 11.81 0.30 7.13
CA GLN A 124 12.79 0.34 6.04
C GLN A 124 13.92 -0.69 6.23
N ASP A 125 14.05 -1.28 7.43
CA ASP A 125 14.93 -2.42 7.70
C ASP A 125 14.10 -3.71 7.61
N TYR A 126 14.04 -4.29 6.42
CA TYR A 126 13.18 -5.44 6.13
C TYR A 126 13.56 -6.70 6.91
N ASP A 127 14.84 -6.88 7.27
CA ASP A 127 15.27 -8.00 8.11
C ASP A 127 14.72 -7.87 9.54
N SER A 128 14.82 -6.69 10.12
CA SER A 128 14.27 -6.41 11.46
C SER A 128 12.73 -6.45 11.43
N LEU A 129 12.12 -5.90 10.40
CA LEU A 129 10.67 -5.95 10.20
C LEU A 129 10.18 -7.39 10.11
N ALA A 130 10.80 -8.23 9.28
CA ALA A 130 10.39 -9.63 9.12
C ALA A 130 10.50 -10.39 10.45
N LYS A 131 11.60 -10.24 11.17
CA LYS A 131 11.78 -10.86 12.50
C LYS A 131 10.68 -10.41 13.47
N TYR A 132 10.34 -9.13 13.46
CA TYR A 132 9.30 -8.57 14.32
C TYR A 132 7.91 -9.12 13.98
N VAL A 133 7.53 -9.05 12.71
CA VAL A 133 6.22 -9.53 12.22
C VAL A 133 6.05 -11.00 12.53
N PHE A 134 7.01 -11.85 12.15
CA PHE A 134 6.89 -13.30 12.36
C PHE A 134 6.94 -13.73 13.84
N LYS A 135 7.53 -12.91 14.72
CA LYS A 135 7.47 -13.15 16.17
C LYS A 135 6.06 -12.95 16.73
N ASN A 136 5.29 -12.01 16.18
CA ASN A 136 3.98 -11.62 16.70
C ASN A 136 2.81 -12.23 15.92
N LEU A 137 3.05 -12.86 14.78
CA LEU A 137 2.05 -13.32 13.84
C LEU A 137 1.48 -14.69 14.24
N ASN A 138 0.17 -14.76 14.43
CA ASN A 138 -0.60 -16.00 14.36
C ASN A 138 -1.33 -16.04 13.00
N PRO A 139 -0.92 -16.91 12.05
CA PRO A 139 -1.52 -16.93 10.72
C PRO A 139 -3.03 -17.21 10.69
N ALA A 140 -3.59 -17.82 11.73
CA ALA A 140 -5.01 -18.13 11.80
C ALA A 140 -5.88 -16.91 12.12
N THR A 141 -5.34 -15.91 12.82
CA THR A 141 -6.09 -14.75 13.31
C THR A 141 -5.60 -13.41 12.73
N ASP A 142 -4.34 -13.34 12.29
CA ASP A 142 -3.67 -12.08 11.98
C ASP A 142 -3.44 -11.87 10.49
N ILE A 143 -3.91 -12.81 9.66
CA ILE A 143 -3.92 -12.67 8.20
C ILE A 143 -5.35 -12.50 7.73
N PHE A 144 -5.61 -11.38 7.08
CA PHE A 144 -6.93 -11.03 6.56
C PHE A 144 -6.92 -11.04 5.04
N PHE A 145 -7.92 -11.68 4.45
CA PHE A 145 -8.14 -11.69 3.02
C PHE A 145 -9.37 -10.89 2.66
N SER A 146 -9.30 -10.18 1.54
CA SER A 146 -10.41 -9.42 0.98
C SER A 146 -10.35 -9.47 -0.54
N THR A 147 -11.34 -8.86 -1.18
CA THR A 147 -11.35 -8.60 -2.63
C THR A 147 -11.75 -7.16 -2.88
N GLY A 148 -11.22 -6.56 -3.91
CA GLY A 148 -11.56 -5.18 -4.22
C GLY A 148 -10.83 -4.61 -5.43
N PRO A 149 -10.86 -3.29 -5.59
CA PRO A 149 -10.15 -2.60 -6.65
C PRO A 149 -8.65 -2.89 -6.61
N MET A 150 -8.08 -3.11 -7.77
CA MET A 150 -6.65 -3.30 -8.00
C MET A 150 -6.19 -2.34 -9.08
N ASP A 151 -4.90 -2.05 -9.10
CA ASP A 151 -4.33 -1.28 -10.19
C ASP A 151 -4.52 -2.04 -11.51
N VAL A 152 -4.92 -1.32 -12.56
CA VAL A 152 -5.10 -1.90 -13.89
C VAL A 152 -3.81 -2.42 -14.51
N LEU A 153 -2.66 -1.96 -13.99
CA LEU A 153 -1.32 -2.39 -14.36
C LEU A 153 -0.78 -3.53 -13.47
N ASP A 154 -1.60 -4.07 -12.58
CA ASP A 154 -1.25 -5.30 -11.84
C ASP A 154 -1.52 -6.54 -12.70
N HIS A 155 -0.52 -6.96 -13.44
CA HIS A 155 -0.58 -8.12 -14.35
C HIS A 155 -0.73 -9.47 -13.64
N SER A 156 -0.65 -9.52 -12.31
CA SER A 156 -0.89 -10.73 -11.52
C SER A 156 -2.35 -10.93 -11.11
N CYS A 157 -3.23 -9.99 -11.44
CA CYS A 157 -4.66 -10.12 -11.22
C CYS A 157 -5.33 -10.97 -12.28
N SER A 158 -6.24 -11.85 -11.87
CA SER A 158 -7.04 -12.67 -12.79
C SER A 158 -8.09 -11.88 -13.57
N LYS A 159 -8.43 -10.69 -13.09
CA LYS A 159 -9.36 -9.74 -13.73
C LYS A 159 -8.74 -8.36 -13.70
N MET A 160 -8.87 -7.61 -14.80
CA MET A 160 -8.39 -6.24 -14.87
C MET A 160 -9.09 -5.38 -13.80
N GLY A 161 -8.32 -4.69 -12.98
CA GLY A 161 -8.81 -3.74 -11.99
C GLY A 161 -9.55 -4.35 -10.78
N PHE A 162 -9.57 -5.67 -10.64
CA PHE A 162 -10.24 -6.34 -9.52
C PHE A 162 -9.51 -7.63 -9.12
N GLY A 163 -9.25 -7.80 -7.84
CA GLY A 163 -8.52 -8.98 -7.35
C GLY A 163 -8.53 -9.16 -5.85
N GLY A 164 -7.74 -10.14 -5.41
CA GLY A 164 -7.56 -10.47 -4.01
C GLY A 164 -6.58 -9.53 -3.31
N LYS A 165 -6.83 -9.29 -2.03
CA LYS A 165 -6.01 -8.50 -1.12
C LYS A 165 -5.67 -9.30 0.11
N MET A 166 -4.50 -9.03 0.69
CA MET A 166 -4.06 -9.64 1.93
C MET A 166 -3.51 -8.57 2.88
N CYS A 167 -3.88 -8.67 4.14
CA CYS A 167 -3.23 -7.90 5.21
C CYS A 167 -2.57 -8.84 6.20
N ILE A 168 -1.37 -8.51 6.62
CA ILE A 168 -0.62 -9.18 7.68
C ILE A 168 -0.51 -8.20 8.85
N ASP A 169 -1.24 -8.47 9.91
CA ASP A 169 -1.16 -7.71 11.15
C ASP A 169 -0.04 -8.26 12.05
N GLY A 170 1.17 -7.73 11.84
CA GLY A 170 2.35 -8.06 12.64
C GLY A 170 2.51 -7.23 13.92
N THR A 171 1.50 -6.48 14.33
CA THR A 171 1.55 -5.74 15.59
C THR A 171 1.52 -6.66 16.81
N ALA A 172 2.07 -6.23 17.93
CA ALA A 172 1.92 -6.93 19.19
C ALA A 172 0.45 -7.01 19.58
N LYS A 173 0.03 -8.15 20.11
CA LYS A 173 -1.36 -8.39 20.50
C LYS A 173 -1.58 -8.05 21.97
N SER A 174 -2.67 -7.34 22.25
CA SER A 174 -3.13 -7.08 23.61
C SER A 174 -3.71 -8.35 24.26
N GLU A 175 -3.87 -8.33 25.58
CA GLU A 175 -4.53 -9.43 26.29
C GLU A 175 -5.94 -9.70 25.77
N GLU A 176 -6.66 -8.65 25.39
CA GLU A 176 -8.01 -8.74 24.81
C GLU A 176 -8.02 -9.44 23.44
N GLU A 177 -6.99 -9.23 22.62
CA GLU A 177 -6.84 -9.87 21.30
C GLU A 177 -6.39 -11.34 21.41
N LEU A 178 -5.75 -11.71 22.53
CA LEU A 178 -5.27 -13.07 22.79
C LEU A 178 -6.31 -13.93 23.53
N SER A 179 -7.32 -13.33 24.14
CA SER A 179 -8.30 -14.07 24.93
C SER A 179 -9.38 -14.71 24.06
N ASP A 180 -9.44 -16.03 24.03
CA ASP A 180 -10.51 -16.79 23.38
C ASP A 180 -11.90 -16.63 24.07
N ASN A 181 -11.95 -15.94 25.22
CA ASN A 181 -13.08 -15.96 26.13
C ASN A 181 -13.84 -14.63 26.29
N TYR A 182 -13.57 -13.64 25.48
CA TYR A 182 -14.19 -12.31 25.63
C TYR A 182 -15.75 -12.31 25.59
N LEU A 183 -16.36 -13.36 25.03
CA LEU A 183 -17.82 -13.51 24.95
C LEU A 183 -18.42 -14.50 25.93
N ASN A 184 -17.62 -15.23 26.74
CA ASN A 184 -18.12 -16.30 27.59
C ASN A 184 -18.15 -15.97 29.08
N GLU A 185 -17.65 -14.84 29.52
CA GLU A 185 -17.65 -14.44 30.95
C GLU A 185 -18.84 -13.57 31.39
N SER A 186 -19.82 -13.36 30.51
CA SER A 186 -21.02 -12.55 30.78
C SER A 186 -22.29 -13.38 30.92
N THR A 187 -22.22 -14.53 31.58
CA THR A 187 -23.42 -15.27 32.05
C THR A 187 -23.43 -15.43 33.56
#